data_f04dc34a6e13b7d9300dec9cf92849db
#
_entry.id   f04dc34a6e13b7d9300dec9cf92849db
#
_cell.length_a   1.000
_cell.length_b   1.000
_cell.length_c   1.000
_cell.angle_alpha   90.00
_cell.angle_beta   90.00
_cell.angle_gamma   90.00
#
_symmetry.space_group_name_H-M   'P 1'
#
loop_
_entity.id
_entity.type
_entity.pdbx_description
1 polymer ?
#
loop_
_entity_poly.entity_id
_entity_poly.type
_entity_poly.pdbx_seq_one_letter_code
_entity_poly.pdbx_strand_id
1 'polypeptide(L)'
;MKRNKTASRWISCLLCMAMMLSLFSGITVLAAEKAASGEEDKVLFSTRFKTQEEFSNFADVPVEVNATLKYGNSAEDVSALIDGSTSTKLCATGGVKVPLEFTFHYNAPTTASNYYISGANDDEGNPGRTLNSWELYGTNDQTGEWTLLDKQSNQTGWKNYEMRVFQLPEGPGYQHYKLKITKFNSNPGTIQFSGFGLTKSLVDGSFAGTTDAARTEHASMTTTLENDKLVISGHHEGNQSAQVYNVLYTGLNIPVTENTRLVYNITPQQPLPNNKYDYDFYSMHLAVDLKFTDGTYLSSTELEDENGVSADPNSQGEGKAMLYAQENQILIQLGALKGKTIEEIDIGYANSADLKADGGDFKGTLNSIRIENVAPLNYSKESLVDYAYILRGTNNFGGAFFSRGLTGPMVAVPHGFNFWAPESDTGNTMFDYNAGFIKGFRCSHEPSIWVGDRSVWRFMPGVNTSANGRAIYDQENVTAKPYYFSVQFSQSASNPASGVRTELSPTDHGMITRITYPENAQTPYINISDVSDLRFDKATQSFSGYKNEDSNQMLRQSYGRFLLNRGKRV
;
A
#
# COMPACT_ATOMS: atom_id res chain seq x y z
N MET A 1 -69.02 -22.56 -7.42
CA MET A 1 -68.00 -21.68 -8.05
C MET A 1 -66.62 -21.93 -7.42
N LYS A 2 -65.82 -22.82 -7.98
CA LYS A 2 -64.44 -23.07 -7.50
C LYS A 2 -63.49 -22.09 -8.23
N ARG A 3 -63.00 -21.06 -7.51
CA ARG A 3 -62.02 -20.14 -8.03
C ARG A 3 -60.64 -20.85 -8.13
N ASN A 4 -60.09 -20.83 -9.32
CA ASN A 4 -58.79 -21.38 -9.67
C ASN A 4 -57.66 -20.69 -8.90
N LYS A 5 -57.16 -21.32 -7.82
CA LYS A 5 -56.01 -20.84 -7.03
C LYS A 5 -54.66 -21.05 -7.72
N THR A 6 -54.65 -21.78 -8.84
CA THR A 6 -53.40 -22.12 -9.57
C THR A 6 -52.92 -20.95 -10.46
N ALA A 7 -53.80 -20.21 -11.08
CA ALA A 7 -53.41 -19.08 -11.97
C ALA A 7 -52.79 -17.91 -11.21
N SER A 8 -53.18 -17.64 -9.96
CA SER A 8 -52.65 -16.58 -9.12
C SER A 8 -51.21 -16.85 -8.67
N ARG A 9 -50.81 -18.09 -8.48
CA ARG A 9 -49.44 -18.47 -8.09
C ARG A 9 -48.41 -18.32 -9.23
N TRP A 10 -48.81 -18.57 -10.46
CA TRP A 10 -47.95 -18.43 -11.64
C TRP A 10 -47.71 -16.96 -12.01
N ILE A 11 -48.69 -16.08 -11.81
CA ILE A 11 -48.57 -14.63 -12.05
C ILE A 11 -47.61 -14.00 -11.00
N SER A 12 -47.68 -14.40 -9.73
CA SER A 12 -46.78 -13.93 -8.70
C SER A 12 -45.32 -14.38 -8.94
N CYS A 13 -45.08 -15.63 -9.38
CA CYS A 13 -43.75 -16.11 -9.74
C CYS A 13 -43.18 -15.39 -10.99
N LEU A 14 -44.00 -15.09 -11.99
CA LEU A 14 -43.61 -14.35 -13.18
C LEU A 14 -43.27 -12.88 -12.86
N LEU A 15 -44.03 -12.22 -11.97
CA LEU A 15 -43.71 -10.87 -11.51
C LEU A 15 -42.39 -10.81 -10.68
N CYS A 16 -42.16 -11.79 -9.80
CA CYS A 16 -40.90 -11.90 -9.05
C CYS A 16 -39.72 -12.17 -9.97
N MET A 17 -39.90 -13.01 -10.99
CA MET A 17 -38.85 -13.26 -12.00
C MET A 17 -38.57 -12.04 -12.88
N ALA A 18 -39.60 -11.29 -13.27
CA ALA A 18 -39.46 -10.03 -14.03
C ALA A 18 -38.79 -8.93 -13.20
N MET A 19 -39.09 -8.81 -11.88
CA MET A 19 -38.37 -7.90 -11.00
C MET A 19 -36.93 -8.32 -10.74
N MET A 20 -36.63 -9.60 -10.64
CA MET A 20 -35.23 -10.05 -10.53
C MET A 20 -34.45 -9.85 -11.82
N LEU A 21 -35.05 -10.04 -12.99
CA LEU A 21 -34.41 -9.74 -14.27
C LEU A 21 -34.17 -8.24 -14.49
N SER A 22 -35.04 -7.37 -13.98
CA SER A 22 -34.82 -5.90 -14.09
C SER A 22 -33.74 -5.40 -13.11
N LEU A 23 -33.53 -6.06 -11.99
CA LEU A 23 -32.41 -5.78 -11.08
C LEU A 23 -31.06 -6.24 -11.64
N PHE A 24 -31.04 -7.33 -12.41
CA PHE A 24 -29.82 -7.79 -13.07
C PHE A 24 -29.46 -7.00 -14.34
N SER A 25 -30.44 -6.46 -15.07
CA SER A 25 -30.17 -5.61 -16.22
C SER A 25 -29.62 -4.24 -15.84
N GLY A 26 -29.93 -3.72 -14.65
CA GLY A 26 -29.34 -2.48 -14.13
C GLY A 26 -27.83 -2.61 -13.83
N ILE A 27 -27.38 -3.78 -13.36
CA ILE A 27 -25.98 -4.01 -13.02
C ILE A 27 -25.13 -4.25 -14.27
N THR A 28 -25.67 -4.89 -15.30
CA THR A 28 -24.98 -5.07 -16.58
C THR A 28 -24.90 -3.79 -17.41
N VAL A 29 -25.87 -2.88 -17.29
CA VAL A 29 -25.82 -1.58 -17.98
C VAL A 29 -24.78 -0.65 -17.37
N LEU A 30 -24.59 -0.66 -16.03
CA LEU A 30 -23.52 0.12 -15.37
C LEU A 30 -22.10 -0.37 -15.77
N ALA A 31 -21.92 -1.67 -15.92
CA ALA A 31 -20.65 -2.23 -16.42
C ALA A 31 -20.44 -1.96 -17.93
N ALA A 32 -21.50 -1.96 -18.73
CA ALA A 32 -21.44 -1.70 -20.16
C ALA A 32 -21.29 -0.19 -20.49
N GLU A 33 -21.86 0.72 -19.69
CA GLU A 33 -21.65 2.16 -19.88
C GLU A 33 -20.25 2.62 -19.44
N LYS A 34 -19.64 1.96 -18.42
CA LYS A 34 -18.24 2.20 -18.06
C LYS A 34 -17.27 1.74 -19.16
N ALA A 35 -17.62 0.68 -19.89
CA ALA A 35 -16.86 0.21 -21.06
C ALA A 35 -17.01 1.10 -22.30
N ALA A 36 -18.06 1.93 -22.40
CA ALA A 36 -18.32 2.79 -23.56
C ALA A 36 -17.63 4.15 -23.48
N SER A 37 -17.04 4.55 -22.33
CA SER A 37 -16.29 5.81 -22.19
C SER A 37 -14.81 5.72 -22.58
N GLY A 38 -14.29 4.54 -22.94
CA GLY A 38 -13.03 4.36 -23.66
C GLY A 38 -11.73 4.64 -22.90
N GLU A 39 -11.77 5.17 -21.69
CA GLU A 39 -10.61 5.28 -20.80
C GLU A 39 -10.88 4.41 -19.56
N GLU A 40 -10.20 3.27 -19.49
CA GLU A 40 -10.12 2.46 -18.27
C GLU A 40 -9.35 3.25 -17.20
N ASP A 41 -9.81 3.21 -15.95
CA ASP A 41 -9.05 3.72 -14.81
C ASP A 41 -7.66 3.06 -14.83
N LYS A 42 -6.61 3.85 -14.96
CA LYS A 42 -5.25 3.36 -15.14
C LYS A 42 -4.32 3.98 -14.12
N VAL A 43 -3.67 3.15 -13.34
CA VAL A 43 -2.54 3.56 -12.50
C VAL A 43 -1.32 3.79 -13.39
N LEU A 44 -0.74 4.99 -13.32
CA LEU A 44 0.44 5.41 -14.08
C LEU A 44 1.72 5.29 -13.25
N PHE A 45 1.59 5.50 -11.94
CA PHE A 45 2.65 5.37 -10.94
C PHE A 45 2.04 4.99 -9.60
N SER A 46 2.68 4.10 -8.85
CA SER A 46 2.25 3.73 -7.50
C SER A 46 3.44 3.25 -6.67
N THR A 47 3.52 3.70 -5.43
CA THR A 47 4.43 3.18 -4.42
C THR A 47 3.78 3.17 -3.05
N ARG A 48 4.17 2.19 -2.22
CA ARG A 48 3.85 2.11 -0.79
C ARG A 48 5.10 2.06 0.06
N PHE A 49 6.25 2.34 -0.54
CA PHE A 49 7.56 2.34 0.13
C PHE A 49 7.91 0.99 0.79
N LYS A 50 7.34 -0.11 0.31
CA LYS A 50 7.74 -1.45 0.71
C LYS A 50 8.97 -1.86 -0.08
N THR A 51 10.02 -2.28 0.60
CA THR A 51 11.31 -2.61 -0.05
C THR A 51 11.14 -3.54 -1.26
N GLN A 52 10.34 -4.60 -1.14
CA GLN A 52 10.09 -5.53 -2.25
C GLN A 52 9.26 -4.90 -3.38
N GLU A 53 8.35 -4.00 -3.05
CA GLU A 53 7.51 -3.29 -4.03
C GLU A 53 8.32 -2.25 -4.79
N GLU A 54 9.17 -1.47 -4.10
CA GLU A 54 10.14 -0.56 -4.72
C GLU A 54 11.04 -1.30 -5.71
N PHE A 55 11.55 -2.44 -5.29
CA PHE A 55 12.35 -3.31 -6.13
C PHE A 55 11.59 -3.78 -7.38
N SER A 56 10.36 -4.29 -7.21
CA SER A 56 9.57 -4.86 -8.30
C SER A 56 9.03 -3.81 -9.29
N ASN A 57 8.66 -2.62 -8.79
CA ASN A 57 7.98 -1.61 -9.61
C ASN A 57 8.95 -0.68 -10.35
N PHE A 58 10.14 -0.43 -9.78
CA PHE A 58 11.06 0.59 -10.28
C PHE A 58 12.40 0.05 -10.74
N ALA A 59 12.69 -1.22 -10.46
CA ALA A 59 13.91 -1.86 -10.85
C ALA A 59 13.80 -2.52 -12.23
N ASP A 60 14.70 -2.16 -13.13
CA ASP A 60 15.00 -2.94 -14.33
C ASP A 60 16.04 -4.00 -13.96
N VAL A 61 15.58 -5.24 -13.81
CA VAL A 61 16.44 -6.38 -13.43
C VAL A 61 17.14 -6.94 -14.66
N PRO A 62 18.46 -7.22 -14.61
CA PRO A 62 19.17 -7.88 -15.70
C PRO A 62 18.59 -9.27 -16.00
N VAL A 63 18.72 -9.72 -17.23
CA VAL A 63 18.24 -11.05 -17.65
C VAL A 63 19.29 -12.15 -17.47
N GLU A 64 20.56 -11.78 -17.34
CA GLU A 64 21.68 -12.71 -17.15
C GLU A 64 22.77 -12.04 -16.31
N VAL A 65 23.45 -12.83 -15.48
CA VAL A 65 24.63 -12.41 -14.72
C VAL A 65 25.74 -13.45 -14.81
N ASN A 66 26.97 -13.01 -15.04
CA ASN A 66 28.16 -13.85 -15.13
C ASN A 66 29.21 -13.45 -14.07
N ALA A 67 29.65 -14.44 -13.30
CA ALA A 67 30.80 -14.34 -12.40
C ALA A 67 31.40 -15.72 -12.13
N THR A 68 32.70 -15.79 -11.82
CA THR A 68 33.34 -17.06 -11.45
C THR A 68 33.54 -17.09 -9.94
N LEU A 69 32.65 -17.81 -9.24
CA LEU A 69 32.62 -17.93 -7.78
C LEU A 69 32.46 -19.39 -7.32
N LYS A 70 32.88 -19.66 -6.08
CA LYS A 70 32.50 -20.86 -5.35
C LYS A 70 31.35 -20.53 -4.42
N TYR A 71 30.29 -21.34 -4.45
CA TYR A 71 29.11 -21.16 -3.62
C TYR A 71 29.15 -22.11 -2.42
N GLY A 72 28.66 -21.63 -1.28
CA GLY A 72 28.44 -22.45 -0.09
C GLY A 72 27.19 -23.31 -0.19
N ASN A 73 26.19 -22.83 -0.93
CA ASN A 73 24.88 -23.46 -1.17
C ASN A 73 24.47 -23.16 -2.61
N SER A 74 23.95 -24.14 -3.33
CA SER A 74 23.49 -23.97 -4.72
C SER A 74 22.25 -23.06 -4.84
N ALA A 75 21.53 -22.82 -3.75
CA ALA A 75 20.39 -21.90 -3.70
C ALA A 75 20.82 -20.43 -3.45
N GLU A 76 22.10 -20.17 -3.18
CA GLU A 76 22.66 -18.84 -2.90
C GLU A 76 23.70 -18.46 -3.95
N ASP A 77 23.41 -18.73 -5.21
CA ASP A 77 24.29 -18.46 -6.34
C ASP A 77 24.03 -17.08 -6.99
N VAL A 78 24.74 -16.77 -8.08
CA VAL A 78 24.63 -15.47 -8.76
C VAL A 78 23.24 -15.20 -9.32
N SER A 79 22.40 -16.20 -9.56
CA SER A 79 21.05 -16.00 -10.07
C SER A 79 20.15 -15.24 -9.09
N ALA A 80 20.47 -15.33 -7.78
CA ALA A 80 19.79 -14.53 -6.75
C ALA A 80 19.95 -13.01 -6.94
N LEU A 81 21.00 -12.56 -7.64
CA LEU A 81 21.24 -11.14 -7.89
C LEU A 81 20.29 -10.52 -8.92
N ILE A 82 19.58 -11.36 -9.69
CA ILE A 82 18.71 -10.94 -10.80
C ILE A 82 17.32 -11.60 -10.76
N ASP A 83 16.93 -12.21 -9.65
CA ASP A 83 15.62 -12.89 -9.50
C ASP A 83 14.47 -11.95 -9.08
N GLY A 84 14.78 -10.67 -8.85
CA GLY A 84 13.79 -9.68 -8.45
C GLY A 84 13.32 -9.82 -7.00
N SER A 85 14.08 -10.49 -6.13
CA SER A 85 13.73 -10.71 -4.73
C SER A 85 14.79 -10.21 -3.77
N THR A 86 14.41 -9.50 -2.73
CA THR A 86 15.29 -9.12 -1.61
C THR A 86 15.44 -10.24 -0.57
N SER A 87 14.63 -11.29 -0.65
CA SER A 87 14.66 -12.42 0.30
C SER A 87 15.65 -13.52 -0.06
N THR A 88 16.14 -13.54 -1.29
CA THR A 88 17.21 -14.39 -1.79
C THR A 88 18.53 -13.65 -1.76
N LYS A 89 19.64 -14.34 -1.79
CA LYS A 89 20.97 -13.72 -1.81
C LYS A 89 22.02 -14.57 -2.52
N LEU A 90 23.03 -13.92 -3.06
CA LEU A 90 24.33 -14.55 -3.30
C LEU A 90 25.06 -14.70 -1.97
N CYS A 91 25.55 -15.89 -1.65
CA CYS A 91 26.49 -16.12 -0.57
C CYS A 91 27.64 -17.00 -1.06
N ALA A 92 28.77 -16.38 -1.36
CA ALA A 92 29.94 -17.07 -1.87
C ALA A 92 31.00 -17.29 -0.76
N THR A 93 31.51 -18.50 -0.67
CA THR A 93 32.50 -18.93 0.34
C THR A 93 33.79 -19.43 -0.29
N GLY A 94 34.84 -19.57 0.50
CA GLY A 94 36.11 -20.22 0.07
C GLY A 94 37.20 -19.27 -0.36
N GLY A 95 37.30 -18.12 0.28
CA GLY A 95 38.44 -17.20 0.09
C GLY A 95 38.32 -16.38 -1.19
N VAL A 96 37.24 -15.61 -1.29
CA VAL A 96 36.99 -14.69 -2.41
C VAL A 96 38.12 -13.66 -2.49
N LYS A 97 38.63 -13.46 -3.69
CA LYS A 97 39.68 -12.46 -3.94
C LYS A 97 39.12 -11.25 -4.64
N VAL A 98 39.55 -10.06 -4.22
CA VAL A 98 39.26 -8.81 -4.92
C VAL A 98 40.40 -8.47 -5.89
N PRO A 99 40.15 -7.79 -7.04
CA PRO A 99 38.81 -7.38 -7.49
C PRO A 99 37.96 -8.57 -7.91
N LEU A 100 36.66 -8.49 -7.63
CA LEU A 100 35.68 -9.45 -8.04
C LEU A 100 34.72 -8.77 -9.02
N GLU A 101 34.50 -9.38 -10.18
CA GLU A 101 33.70 -8.80 -11.24
C GLU A 101 32.42 -9.61 -11.48
N PHE A 102 31.29 -8.90 -11.57
CA PHE A 102 30.00 -9.39 -12.00
C PHE A 102 29.60 -8.64 -13.27
N THR A 103 29.23 -9.37 -14.31
CA THR A 103 28.74 -8.77 -15.56
C THR A 103 27.27 -9.09 -15.71
N PHE A 104 26.44 -8.05 -15.79
CA PHE A 104 25.00 -8.10 -15.91
C PHE A 104 24.57 -7.74 -17.33
N HIS A 105 23.60 -8.45 -17.88
CA HIS A 105 23.15 -8.30 -19.25
C HIS A 105 21.66 -7.96 -19.30
N TYR A 106 21.31 -6.99 -20.15
CA TYR A 106 19.96 -6.59 -20.49
C TYR A 106 19.64 -6.99 -21.94
N ASN A 107 18.36 -7.17 -22.27
CA ASN A 107 17.93 -7.54 -23.63
C ASN A 107 18.23 -6.46 -24.67
N ALA A 108 18.33 -5.20 -24.23
CA ALA A 108 18.63 -4.03 -25.07
C ALA A 108 19.39 -2.99 -24.26
N PRO A 109 20.02 -1.98 -24.90
CA PRO A 109 20.56 -0.83 -24.19
C PRO A 109 19.49 -0.17 -23.32
N THR A 110 19.71 -0.13 -22.02
CA THR A 110 18.78 0.39 -21.03
C THR A 110 19.36 1.65 -20.40
N THR A 111 18.58 2.75 -20.44
CA THR A 111 18.91 4.01 -19.77
C THR A 111 18.28 4.04 -18.40
N ALA A 112 19.03 4.48 -17.39
CA ALA A 112 18.51 4.75 -16.06
C ALA A 112 19.27 5.90 -15.43
N SER A 113 18.61 6.62 -14.54
CA SER A 113 19.22 7.68 -13.75
C SER A 113 19.97 7.13 -12.53
N ASN A 114 19.63 5.93 -12.11
CA ASN A 114 20.19 5.32 -10.90
C ASN A 114 20.41 3.80 -11.08
N TYR A 115 21.28 3.25 -10.24
CA TYR A 115 21.37 1.80 -10.02
C TYR A 115 21.22 1.50 -8.53
N TYR A 116 20.85 0.26 -8.20
CA TYR A 116 20.77 -0.19 -6.82
C TYR A 116 21.66 -1.40 -6.57
N ILE A 117 22.05 -1.54 -5.31
CA ILE A 117 22.58 -2.78 -4.73
C ILE A 117 21.73 -3.11 -3.51
N SER A 118 21.23 -4.36 -3.44
CA SER A 118 20.43 -4.83 -2.32
C SER A 118 21.28 -5.64 -1.36
N GLY A 119 21.22 -5.32 -0.08
CA GLY A 119 21.81 -6.06 1.02
C GLY A 119 21.11 -7.40 1.26
N ALA A 120 21.81 -8.31 1.91
CA ALA A 120 21.30 -9.63 2.23
C ALA A 120 20.36 -9.62 3.46
N ASN A 121 19.65 -10.72 3.65
CA ASN A 121 18.68 -10.90 4.73
C ASN A 121 19.30 -10.95 6.15
N ASP A 122 20.63 -11.02 6.27
CA ASP A 122 21.35 -11.18 7.53
C ASP A 122 22.63 -10.32 7.62
N ASP A 123 22.66 -9.19 6.91
CA ASP A 123 23.81 -8.28 6.85
C ASP A 123 24.16 -7.66 8.20
N GLU A 124 23.16 -7.32 9.03
CA GLU A 124 23.38 -6.78 10.38
C GLU A 124 24.11 -7.78 11.29
N GLY A 125 23.81 -9.07 11.13
CA GLY A 125 24.50 -10.16 11.84
C GLY A 125 25.85 -10.53 11.23
N ASN A 126 26.12 -10.15 9.99
CA ASN A 126 27.31 -10.50 9.21
C ASN A 126 27.93 -9.31 8.49
N PRO A 127 28.17 -8.18 9.16
CA PRO A 127 28.57 -6.92 8.51
C PRO A 127 29.88 -7.01 7.72
N GLY A 128 30.75 -7.96 8.07
CA GLY A 128 32.01 -8.18 7.37
C GLY A 128 31.88 -8.78 5.96
N ARG A 129 30.73 -9.37 5.63
CA ARG A 129 30.50 -10.01 4.32
C ARG A 129 29.99 -9.03 3.27
N THR A 130 29.59 -7.82 3.68
CA THR A 130 28.93 -6.82 2.84
C THR A 130 29.91 -6.01 2.00
N LEU A 131 29.41 -5.40 0.91
CA LEU A 131 30.20 -4.59 -0.01
C LEU A 131 30.68 -3.31 0.67
N ASN A 132 31.94 -2.91 0.39
CA ASN A 132 32.50 -1.66 0.88
C ASN A 132 32.88 -0.69 -0.23
N SER A 133 33.54 -1.17 -1.30
CA SER A 133 33.98 -0.31 -2.39
C SER A 133 33.90 -1.05 -3.73
N TRP A 134 33.45 -0.33 -4.75
CA TRP A 134 33.31 -0.87 -6.10
C TRP A 134 33.39 0.22 -7.17
N GLU A 135 33.52 -0.24 -8.41
CA GLU A 135 33.43 0.55 -9.64
C GLU A 135 32.35 -0.05 -10.52
N LEU A 136 31.48 0.78 -11.11
CA LEU A 136 30.46 0.36 -12.07
C LEU A 136 30.86 0.84 -13.47
N TYR A 137 30.77 -0.05 -14.43
CA TYR A 137 31.08 0.21 -15.84
C TYR A 137 29.90 -0.17 -16.72
N GLY A 138 29.79 0.48 -17.88
CA GLY A 138 28.80 0.17 -18.93
C GLY A 138 29.47 -0.01 -20.29
N THR A 139 28.91 -0.90 -21.13
CA THR A 139 29.29 -1.06 -22.54
C THR A 139 28.15 -1.66 -23.37
N ASN A 140 28.15 -1.37 -24.68
CA ASN A 140 27.30 -2.05 -25.68
C ASN A 140 28.09 -3.09 -26.48
N ASP A 141 29.41 -3.18 -26.29
CA ASP A 141 30.31 -4.18 -26.88
C ASP A 141 31.22 -4.78 -25.80
N GLN A 142 30.95 -6.02 -25.41
CA GLN A 142 31.72 -6.71 -24.36
C GLN A 142 33.19 -6.94 -24.73
N THR A 143 33.54 -6.90 -26.02
CA THR A 143 34.89 -7.07 -26.52
C THR A 143 35.67 -5.75 -26.61
N GLY A 144 34.93 -4.63 -26.47
CA GLY A 144 35.46 -3.28 -26.55
C GLY A 144 35.80 -2.66 -25.19
N GLU A 145 35.86 -1.33 -25.20
CA GLU A 145 36.16 -0.57 -23.99
C GLU A 145 34.90 -0.44 -23.08
N TRP A 146 35.15 -0.48 -21.77
CA TRP A 146 34.13 -0.27 -20.75
C TRP A 146 34.21 1.15 -20.21
N THR A 147 33.12 1.87 -20.23
CA THR A 147 33.03 3.23 -19.69
C THR A 147 32.78 3.17 -18.19
N LEU A 148 33.60 3.84 -17.39
CA LEU A 148 33.37 4.00 -15.95
C LEU A 148 32.20 4.93 -15.73
N LEU A 149 31.17 4.46 -15.02
CA LEU A 149 29.93 5.19 -14.74
C LEU A 149 29.89 5.73 -13.32
N ASP A 150 30.36 4.93 -12.34
CA ASP A 150 30.34 5.33 -10.94
C ASP A 150 31.45 4.62 -10.14
N LYS A 151 31.82 5.24 -9.01
CA LYS A 151 32.81 4.69 -8.07
C LYS A 151 32.38 4.98 -6.65
N GLN A 152 32.13 3.92 -5.90
CA GLN A 152 31.74 4.00 -4.49
C GLN A 152 32.87 3.51 -3.56
N SER A 153 32.92 4.10 -2.36
CA SER A 153 33.89 3.72 -1.34
C SER A 153 33.32 3.92 0.07
N ASN A 154 33.86 3.14 1.02
CA ASN A 154 33.50 3.22 2.44
C ASN A 154 32.02 2.98 2.74
N GLN A 155 31.36 2.17 1.94
CA GLN A 155 29.99 1.73 2.18
C GLN A 155 29.96 0.73 3.34
N THR A 156 29.45 1.16 4.49
CA THR A 156 29.40 0.37 5.73
C THR A 156 28.00 0.41 6.34
N GLY A 157 27.73 -0.41 7.35
CA GLY A 157 26.47 -0.36 8.11
C GLY A 157 25.26 -0.85 7.33
N TRP A 158 25.44 -1.81 6.41
CA TRP A 158 24.34 -2.44 5.68
C TRP A 158 23.34 -3.07 6.65
N LYS A 159 22.05 -2.75 6.47
CA LYS A 159 20.97 -3.38 7.19
C LYS A 159 20.42 -4.58 6.41
N ASN A 160 19.70 -5.44 7.10
CA ASN A 160 19.01 -6.58 6.47
C ASN A 160 18.01 -6.06 5.43
N TYR A 161 18.05 -6.64 4.22
CA TYR A 161 17.17 -6.29 3.09
C TYR A 161 17.27 -4.83 2.59
N GLU A 162 18.30 -4.10 3.00
CA GLU A 162 18.48 -2.71 2.60
C GLU A 162 18.79 -2.61 1.11
N MET A 163 18.05 -1.78 0.40
CA MET A 163 18.36 -1.38 -0.98
C MET A 163 19.04 -0.01 -0.94
N ARG A 164 20.29 0.10 -1.39
CA ARG A 164 20.99 1.37 -1.57
C ARG A 164 20.97 1.77 -3.03
N VAL A 165 20.63 3.03 -3.27
CA VAL A 165 20.51 3.61 -4.60
C VAL A 165 21.65 4.59 -4.84
N PHE A 166 22.22 4.54 -6.05
CA PHE A 166 23.35 5.35 -6.46
C PHE A 166 23.03 6.02 -7.80
N GLN A 167 23.32 7.31 -7.93
CA GLN A 167 23.06 8.06 -9.16
C GLN A 167 24.06 7.67 -10.26
N LEU A 168 23.56 7.65 -11.48
CA LEU A 168 24.36 7.49 -12.68
C LEU A 168 24.50 8.84 -13.40
N PRO A 169 25.63 9.08 -14.10
CA PRO A 169 25.74 10.25 -14.96
C PRO A 169 24.76 10.14 -16.12
N GLU A 170 24.26 11.29 -16.58
CA GLU A 170 23.51 11.33 -17.84
C GLU A 170 24.34 10.74 -18.98
N GLY A 171 23.73 9.83 -19.74
CA GLY A 171 24.45 9.18 -20.81
C GLY A 171 23.60 8.20 -21.61
N PRO A 172 24.16 7.58 -22.64
CA PRO A 172 23.49 6.55 -23.41
C PRO A 172 23.23 5.33 -22.53
N GLY A 173 22.13 4.62 -22.78
CA GLY A 173 21.89 3.32 -22.17
C GLY A 173 22.93 2.28 -22.61
N TYR A 174 23.22 1.36 -21.70
CA TYR A 174 24.10 0.24 -21.99
C TYR A 174 23.35 -1.09 -21.91
N GLN A 175 23.78 -2.05 -22.73
CA GLN A 175 23.25 -3.41 -22.68
C GLN A 175 23.96 -4.27 -21.63
N HIS A 176 25.22 -3.92 -21.29
CA HIS A 176 26.04 -4.66 -20.35
C HIS A 176 26.58 -3.73 -19.28
N TYR A 177 26.43 -4.15 -18.02
CA TYR A 177 26.97 -3.46 -16.86
C TYR A 177 27.92 -4.37 -16.10
N LYS A 178 29.05 -3.83 -15.66
CA LYS A 178 30.03 -4.57 -14.88
C LYS A 178 30.25 -3.93 -13.52
N LEU A 179 29.88 -4.65 -12.47
CA LEU A 179 30.16 -4.30 -11.09
C LEU A 179 31.51 -4.95 -10.69
N LYS A 180 32.52 -4.13 -10.49
CA LYS A 180 33.84 -4.54 -10.05
C LYS A 180 34.04 -4.18 -8.58
N ILE A 181 33.88 -5.15 -7.69
CA ILE A 181 34.04 -4.98 -6.26
C ILE A 181 35.52 -4.99 -5.92
N THR A 182 35.99 -3.91 -5.30
CA THR A 182 37.38 -3.70 -4.94
C THR A 182 37.65 -3.93 -3.46
N LYS A 183 36.63 -3.89 -2.61
CA LYS A 183 36.73 -4.11 -1.16
C LYS A 183 35.41 -4.58 -0.55
N PHE A 184 35.50 -5.49 0.42
CA PHE A 184 34.42 -5.84 1.36
C PHE A 184 34.71 -5.27 2.74
N ASN A 185 33.71 -5.28 3.65
CA ASN A 185 33.85 -4.67 4.99
C ASN A 185 34.77 -5.46 5.95
N SER A 186 35.13 -6.70 5.64
CA SER A 186 36.21 -7.42 6.29
C SER A 186 37.00 -8.24 5.27
N ASN A 187 38.03 -8.94 5.72
CA ASN A 187 38.81 -9.86 4.85
C ASN A 187 37.92 -11.08 4.54
N PRO A 188 37.50 -11.30 3.29
CA PRO A 188 36.35 -12.13 3.02
C PRO A 188 36.68 -13.62 2.99
N GLY A 189 36.29 -14.34 4.04
CA GLY A 189 36.07 -15.79 3.91
C GLY A 189 34.76 -16.07 3.17
N THR A 190 33.79 -15.22 3.34
CA THR A 190 32.43 -15.27 2.77
C THR A 190 32.00 -13.87 2.39
N ILE A 191 31.30 -13.71 1.25
CA ILE A 191 30.71 -12.47 0.78
C ILE A 191 29.23 -12.68 0.51
N GLN A 192 28.42 -11.62 0.61
CA GLN A 192 27.00 -11.70 0.32
C GLN A 192 26.41 -10.37 -0.13
N PHE A 193 25.38 -10.42 -0.98
CA PHE A 193 24.40 -9.36 -1.30
C PHE A 193 23.25 -9.98 -2.10
N SER A 194 22.11 -9.27 -2.19
CA SER A 194 20.87 -9.86 -2.71
C SER A 194 20.49 -9.42 -4.11
N GLY A 195 20.96 -8.27 -4.59
CA GLY A 195 20.52 -7.81 -5.90
C GLY A 195 21.33 -6.68 -6.48
N PHE A 196 21.26 -6.57 -7.81
CA PHE A 196 21.76 -5.46 -8.60
C PHE A 196 20.79 -5.19 -9.76
N GLY A 197 20.59 -3.92 -10.07
CA GLY A 197 19.86 -3.51 -11.27
C GLY A 197 19.81 -2.00 -11.40
N LEU A 198 19.14 -1.53 -12.46
CA LEU A 198 18.89 -0.14 -12.70
C LEU A 198 17.55 0.24 -12.05
N THR A 199 17.38 1.51 -11.66
CA THR A 199 16.14 1.94 -11.02
C THR A 199 15.81 3.41 -11.29
N LYS A 200 14.52 3.75 -11.22
CA LYS A 200 14.01 5.12 -11.22
C LYS A 200 13.81 5.65 -9.79
N SER A 201 13.81 4.76 -8.80
CA SER A 201 13.66 5.13 -7.39
C SER A 201 14.97 5.67 -6.83
N LEU A 202 14.88 6.73 -6.03
CA LEU A 202 15.94 7.22 -5.15
C LEU A 202 15.67 6.84 -3.68
N VAL A 203 14.63 6.06 -3.43
CA VAL A 203 14.27 5.56 -2.11
C VAL A 203 15.13 4.37 -1.76
N ASP A 204 15.91 4.48 -0.70
CA ASP A 204 16.74 3.40 -0.17
C ASP A 204 16.59 3.22 1.35
N GLY A 205 17.11 2.14 1.90
CA GLY A 205 16.92 1.77 3.30
C GLY A 205 17.72 2.58 4.31
N SER A 206 18.72 3.35 3.87
CA SER A 206 19.55 4.18 4.76
C SER A 206 19.32 5.67 4.55
N PHE A 207 18.91 6.05 3.37
CA PHE A 207 18.78 7.42 2.95
C PHE A 207 17.85 7.46 1.74
N ALA A 208 16.67 8.00 1.90
CA ALA A 208 15.70 8.02 0.83
C ALA A 208 15.62 9.40 0.20
N GLY A 209 15.95 9.45 -1.10
CA GLY A 209 15.90 10.67 -1.88
C GLY A 209 17.18 11.52 -1.80
N THR A 210 17.21 12.56 -2.62
CA THR A 210 18.30 13.52 -2.72
C THR A 210 17.76 14.90 -2.46
N THR A 211 18.41 15.65 -1.55
CA THR A 211 18.02 17.02 -1.24
C THR A 211 18.22 17.93 -2.46
N ASP A 212 17.18 18.62 -2.87
CA ASP A 212 17.27 19.67 -3.89
C ASP A 212 17.88 20.94 -3.29
N ALA A 213 19.15 21.16 -3.56
CA ALA A 213 19.89 22.32 -3.03
C ALA A 213 19.32 23.66 -3.53
N ALA A 214 18.70 23.71 -4.70
CA ALA A 214 18.10 24.92 -5.25
C ALA A 214 16.79 25.31 -4.55
N ARG A 215 16.15 24.35 -3.89
CA ARG A 215 14.88 24.53 -3.15
C ARG A 215 15.07 24.27 -1.65
N THR A 216 16.26 24.56 -1.12
CA THR A 216 16.59 24.39 0.29
C THR A 216 17.03 25.72 0.87
N GLU A 217 16.29 26.20 1.87
CA GLU A 217 16.56 27.45 2.58
C GLU A 217 16.08 27.32 4.03
N HIS A 218 16.96 27.54 5.00
CA HIS A 218 16.68 27.56 6.43
C HIS A 218 15.96 26.34 6.99
N ALA A 219 16.08 25.21 6.32
CA ALA A 219 15.58 23.92 6.81
C ALA A 219 16.49 22.78 6.36
N SER A 220 16.42 21.68 7.11
CA SER A 220 17.05 20.43 6.74
C SER A 220 16.04 19.30 6.82
N MET A 221 16.15 18.29 5.94
CA MET A 221 15.25 17.13 5.92
C MET A 221 16.04 15.88 5.57
N THR A 222 15.75 14.81 6.28
CA THR A 222 16.16 13.45 5.94
C THR A 222 14.93 12.59 5.74
N THR A 223 15.01 11.72 4.76
CA THR A 223 13.99 10.72 4.47
C THR A 223 14.65 9.34 4.52
N THR A 224 14.01 8.40 5.19
CA THR A 224 14.50 7.02 5.34
C THR A 224 13.37 6.02 5.16
N LEU A 225 13.68 4.83 4.66
CA LEU A 225 12.71 3.76 4.55
C LEU A 225 12.75 2.91 5.84
N GLU A 226 11.68 2.94 6.63
CA GLU A 226 11.57 2.22 7.88
C GLU A 226 10.23 1.50 7.99
N ASN A 227 10.26 0.18 8.20
CA ASN A 227 9.04 -0.62 8.39
C ASN A 227 7.97 -0.39 7.30
N ASP A 228 8.39 -0.42 6.05
CA ASP A 228 7.52 -0.21 4.89
C ASP A 228 6.81 1.15 4.85
N LYS A 229 7.49 2.20 5.28
CA LYS A 229 7.05 3.61 5.21
C LYS A 229 8.23 4.51 4.96
N LEU A 230 8.02 5.59 4.22
CA LEU A 230 9.00 6.66 4.13
C LEU A 230 8.89 7.55 5.37
N VAL A 231 9.89 7.47 6.24
CA VAL A 231 9.98 8.32 7.45
C VAL A 231 10.66 9.62 7.08
N ILE A 232 10.01 10.73 7.41
CA ILE A 232 10.48 12.09 7.17
C ILE A 232 10.85 12.68 8.54
N SER A 233 12.03 13.27 8.63
CA SER A 233 12.48 14.00 9.83
C SER A 233 13.28 15.23 9.39
N GLY A 234 13.04 16.38 10.00
CA GLY A 234 13.74 17.59 9.65
C GLY A 234 13.66 18.64 10.74
N HIS A 235 14.37 19.74 10.49
CA HIS A 235 14.45 20.89 11.38
C HIS A 235 14.27 22.18 10.58
N HIS A 236 13.42 23.06 11.10
CA HIS A 236 13.22 24.42 10.65
C HIS A 236 14.09 25.38 11.48
N GLU A 237 14.94 26.15 10.86
CA GLU A 237 15.91 27.02 11.53
C GLU A 237 15.32 28.40 11.85
N GLY A 238 15.23 28.75 13.12
CA GLY A 238 14.87 30.09 13.58
C GLY A 238 13.41 30.48 13.27
N ASN A 239 13.17 31.78 13.17
CA ASN A 239 11.85 32.41 12.96
C ASN A 239 11.68 33.03 11.56
N GLN A 240 12.34 32.49 10.57
CA GLN A 240 12.30 32.92 9.17
C GLN A 240 11.60 31.87 8.31
N SER A 241 11.06 32.31 7.18
CA SER A 241 10.51 31.34 6.21
C SER A 241 11.57 30.33 5.80
N ALA A 242 11.18 29.07 5.76
CA ALA A 242 12.07 27.98 5.46
C ALA A 242 11.42 26.97 4.50
N GLN A 243 12.23 26.33 3.69
CA GLN A 243 11.80 25.26 2.81
C GLN A 243 12.92 24.24 2.59
N VAL A 244 12.54 23.00 2.33
CA VAL A 244 13.44 21.93 1.89
C VAL A 244 12.66 20.87 1.11
N TYR A 245 13.24 20.37 0.03
CA TYR A 245 12.64 19.33 -0.80
C TYR A 245 13.64 18.19 -1.03
N ASN A 246 13.15 16.95 -0.93
CA ASN A 246 13.90 15.77 -1.29
C ASN A 246 13.25 15.10 -2.50
N VAL A 247 14.03 14.91 -3.57
CA VAL A 247 13.63 14.20 -4.78
C VAL A 247 13.60 12.71 -4.47
N LEU A 248 12.47 12.06 -4.72
CA LEU A 248 12.25 10.64 -4.46
C LEU A 248 12.34 9.79 -5.74
N TYR A 249 11.81 10.30 -6.84
CA TYR A 249 11.75 9.60 -8.13
C TYR A 249 12.07 10.56 -9.28
N THR A 250 12.81 10.09 -10.27
CA THR A 250 13.23 10.85 -11.45
C THR A 250 13.01 10.08 -12.75
N GLY A 251 12.99 10.77 -13.90
CA GLY A 251 12.89 10.12 -15.21
C GLY A 251 11.56 9.40 -15.44
N LEU A 252 10.46 9.88 -14.85
CA LEU A 252 9.17 9.18 -14.85
C LEU A 252 8.46 9.26 -16.21
N ASN A 253 8.52 10.40 -16.89
CA ASN A 253 7.90 10.65 -18.19
C ASN A 253 6.39 10.34 -18.22
N ILE A 254 5.64 10.74 -17.19
CA ILE A 254 4.19 10.49 -17.07
C ILE A 254 3.41 11.65 -17.71
N PRO A 255 2.66 11.43 -18.80
CA PRO A 255 1.87 12.47 -19.41
C PRO A 255 0.63 12.82 -18.56
N VAL A 256 0.36 14.11 -18.38
CA VAL A 256 -0.83 14.61 -17.70
C VAL A 256 -1.98 14.73 -18.69
N THR A 257 -3.09 14.06 -18.42
CA THR A 257 -4.36 14.15 -19.15
C THR A 257 -5.39 14.94 -18.35
N GLU A 258 -6.57 15.16 -18.89
CA GLU A 258 -7.69 15.78 -18.16
C GLU A 258 -8.19 14.96 -16.97
N ASN A 259 -7.90 13.64 -16.97
CA ASN A 259 -8.32 12.68 -15.94
C ASN A 259 -7.19 12.30 -14.97
N THR A 260 -6.01 12.91 -15.10
CA THR A 260 -4.87 12.61 -14.24
C THR A 260 -5.07 13.24 -12.86
N ARG A 261 -4.80 12.47 -11.81
CA ARG A 261 -4.78 12.94 -10.43
C ARG A 261 -3.60 12.37 -9.65
N LEU A 262 -3.13 13.14 -8.70
CA LEU A 262 -2.18 12.73 -7.66
C LEU A 262 -2.97 12.35 -6.41
N VAL A 263 -2.64 11.21 -5.81
CA VAL A 263 -3.16 10.78 -4.50
C VAL A 263 -1.98 10.35 -3.64
N TYR A 264 -1.88 10.86 -2.42
CA TYR A 264 -0.87 10.38 -1.48
C TYR A 264 -1.42 10.30 -0.06
N ASN A 265 -0.85 9.37 0.72
CA ASN A 265 -1.22 9.16 2.11
C ASN A 265 -0.07 9.58 3.02
N ILE A 266 -0.31 10.55 3.87
CA ILE A 266 0.68 11.14 4.77
C ILE A 266 0.19 11.17 6.22
N THR A 267 1.10 10.91 7.15
CA THR A 267 0.83 10.99 8.59
C THR A 267 1.77 12.01 9.23
N PRO A 268 1.34 13.25 9.46
CA PRO A 268 2.11 14.21 10.25
C PRO A 268 2.27 13.69 11.68
N GLN A 269 3.50 13.64 12.19
CA GLN A 269 3.80 13.21 13.55
C GLN A 269 4.29 14.39 14.34
N GLN A 270 3.76 14.55 15.53
CA GLN A 270 4.29 15.54 16.44
C GLN A 270 5.47 14.94 17.21
N PRO A 271 6.64 15.58 17.24
CA PRO A 271 7.60 15.34 18.32
C PRO A 271 6.85 15.64 19.62
N LEU A 272 6.67 14.63 20.48
CA LEU A 272 5.92 14.82 21.72
C LEU A 272 6.63 15.88 22.56
N PRO A 273 6.07 17.09 22.72
CA PRO A 273 6.66 18.08 23.61
C PRO A 273 6.59 17.58 25.05
N ASN A 274 7.50 18.03 25.88
CA ASN A 274 7.45 17.79 27.33
C ASN A 274 6.11 18.25 27.93
N ASN A 275 5.41 19.16 27.27
CA ASN A 275 4.06 19.59 27.57
C ASN A 275 3.10 19.09 26.48
N LYS A 276 2.24 18.11 26.81
CA LYS A 276 1.28 17.47 25.90
C LYS A 276 0.22 18.39 25.27
N TYR A 277 0.19 19.66 25.62
CA TYR A 277 -0.75 20.66 25.09
C TYR A 277 -0.07 21.73 24.22
N ASP A 278 1.25 21.71 24.10
CA ASP A 278 1.99 22.64 23.26
C ASP A 278 2.18 22.03 21.87
N TYR A 279 1.23 22.28 21.00
CA TYR A 279 1.26 21.81 19.62
C TYR A 279 1.99 22.85 18.76
N ASP A 280 3.20 22.51 18.30
CA ASP A 280 3.77 23.18 17.16
C ASP A 280 3.32 22.45 15.88
N PHE A 281 2.85 23.19 14.91
CA PHE A 281 2.28 22.61 13.71
C PHE A 281 3.31 22.38 12.58
N TYR A 282 4.61 22.42 12.86
CA TYR A 282 5.65 22.26 11.84
C TYR A 282 5.46 21.00 10.98
N SER A 283 5.09 19.89 11.58
CA SER A 283 4.87 18.63 10.85
C SER A 283 3.67 18.64 9.89
N MET A 284 2.78 19.63 9.99
CA MET A 284 1.66 19.81 9.06
C MET A 284 2.09 20.41 7.71
N HIS A 285 3.26 21.02 7.66
CA HIS A 285 3.81 21.70 6.50
C HIS A 285 4.59 20.74 5.58
N LEU A 286 4.03 19.57 5.33
CA LEU A 286 4.59 18.52 4.48
C LEU A 286 3.64 18.25 3.31
N ALA A 287 4.15 18.18 2.08
CA ALA A 287 3.37 17.79 0.91
C ALA A 287 4.22 17.07 -0.15
N VAL A 288 3.60 16.22 -0.92
CA VAL A 288 4.19 15.66 -2.14
C VAL A 288 4.13 16.72 -3.24
N ASP A 289 5.24 16.95 -3.91
CA ASP A 289 5.36 17.87 -5.05
C ASP A 289 5.70 17.10 -6.32
N LEU A 290 5.38 17.66 -7.46
CA LEU A 290 5.70 17.13 -8.78
C LEU A 290 6.47 18.17 -9.58
N LYS A 291 7.58 17.77 -10.21
CA LYS A 291 8.27 18.55 -11.20
C LYS A 291 7.88 18.09 -12.61
N PHE A 292 7.66 19.05 -13.48
CA PHE A 292 7.34 18.80 -14.87
C PHE A 292 8.56 18.99 -15.77
N THR A 293 8.57 18.35 -16.94
CA THR A 293 9.67 18.45 -17.92
C THR A 293 9.95 19.88 -18.41
N ASP A 294 9.01 20.80 -18.24
CA ASP A 294 9.20 22.23 -18.52
C ASP A 294 9.87 23.03 -17.38
N GLY A 295 10.28 22.33 -16.30
CA GLY A 295 10.93 22.91 -15.13
C GLY A 295 10.00 23.55 -14.10
N THR A 296 8.67 23.50 -14.31
CA THR A 296 7.68 24.00 -13.34
C THR A 296 7.35 22.93 -12.31
N TYR A 297 6.81 23.37 -11.15
CA TYR A 297 6.43 22.49 -10.05
C TYR A 297 4.92 22.58 -9.75
N LEU A 298 4.33 21.51 -9.23
CA LEU A 298 2.94 21.50 -8.77
C LEU A 298 2.72 22.53 -7.66
N SER A 299 3.64 22.61 -6.71
CA SER A 299 3.62 23.59 -5.60
C SER A 299 3.64 25.06 -6.05
N SER A 300 3.99 25.34 -7.29
CA SER A 300 3.95 26.69 -7.88
C SER A 300 2.67 26.97 -8.65
N THR A 301 1.71 26.07 -8.63
CA THR A 301 0.40 26.21 -9.28
C THR A 301 -0.67 26.68 -8.29
N GLU A 302 -1.84 27.08 -8.80
CA GLU A 302 -3.02 27.41 -7.99
C GLU A 302 -3.94 26.18 -7.78
N LEU A 303 -3.43 24.94 -7.99
CA LEU A 303 -4.22 23.74 -7.79
C LEU A 303 -4.43 23.46 -6.29
N GLU A 304 -5.64 23.06 -5.97
CA GLU A 304 -6.08 22.73 -4.62
C GLU A 304 -6.34 21.22 -4.50
N ASP A 305 -6.26 20.74 -3.27
CA ASP A 305 -6.68 19.41 -2.90
C ASP A 305 -8.22 19.31 -2.76
N GLU A 306 -8.74 18.15 -2.39
CA GLU A 306 -10.17 17.91 -2.17
C GLU A 306 -10.77 18.72 -1.01
N ASN A 307 -9.96 19.36 -0.18
CA ASN A 307 -10.37 20.22 0.92
C ASN A 307 -10.32 21.71 0.56
N GLY A 308 -9.92 22.06 -0.66
CA GLY A 308 -9.73 23.45 -1.12
C GLY A 308 -8.46 24.11 -0.55
N VAL A 309 -7.44 23.31 -0.27
CA VAL A 309 -6.13 23.78 0.21
C VAL A 309 -5.13 23.65 -0.94
N SER A 310 -4.34 24.70 -1.19
CA SER A 310 -3.33 24.69 -2.24
C SER A 310 -2.30 23.57 -2.05
N ALA A 311 -1.82 23.04 -3.18
CA ALA A 311 -0.97 21.83 -3.22
C ALA A 311 0.44 22.04 -2.62
N ASP A 312 0.84 23.25 -2.30
CA ASP A 312 2.17 23.55 -1.73
C ASP A 312 2.25 23.22 -0.22
N PRO A 313 3.44 22.85 0.30
CA PRO A 313 3.59 22.45 1.70
C PRO A 313 3.21 23.55 2.72
N ASN A 314 3.47 24.82 2.42
CA ASN A 314 3.13 25.92 3.33
C ASN A 314 1.61 26.02 3.49
N SER A 315 0.86 26.04 2.39
CA SER A 315 -0.59 26.10 2.40
C SER A 315 -1.23 24.85 3.04
N GLN A 316 -0.66 23.67 2.86
CA GLN A 316 -1.11 22.45 3.53
C GLN A 316 -1.03 22.59 5.06
N GLY A 317 0.04 23.18 5.58
CA GLY A 317 0.19 23.47 7.01
C GLY A 317 -0.76 24.55 7.52
N GLU A 318 -0.87 25.67 6.82
CA GLU A 318 -1.76 26.78 7.19
C GLU A 318 -3.24 26.40 7.11
N GLY A 319 -3.62 25.60 6.14
CA GLY A 319 -5.00 25.14 5.93
C GLY A 319 -5.50 24.22 7.04
N LYS A 320 -4.61 23.57 7.78
CA LYS A 320 -4.90 22.67 8.92
C LYS A 320 -5.98 21.63 8.59
N ALA A 321 -6.03 21.17 7.34
CA ALA A 321 -6.97 20.16 6.89
C ALA A 321 -6.56 18.75 7.29
N MET A 322 -5.26 18.52 7.50
CA MET A 322 -4.73 17.25 7.97
C MET A 322 -4.94 17.07 9.48
N LEU A 323 -5.03 15.82 9.92
CA LEU A 323 -5.12 15.43 11.31
C LEU A 323 -3.77 14.86 11.80
N TYR A 324 -3.31 15.33 12.96
CA TYR A 324 -2.09 14.83 13.59
C TYR A 324 -2.17 13.35 13.95
N ALA A 325 -1.04 12.66 13.79
CA ALA A 325 -0.86 11.26 14.15
C ALA A 325 -1.91 10.33 13.53
N GLN A 326 -2.54 10.78 12.45
CA GLN A 326 -3.48 10.01 11.66
C GLN A 326 -3.02 10.02 10.21
N GLU A 327 -3.33 8.95 9.50
CA GLU A 327 -3.12 8.89 8.07
C GLU A 327 -4.15 9.80 7.38
N ASN A 328 -3.67 10.74 6.61
CA ASN A 328 -4.47 11.64 5.80
C ASN A 328 -4.24 11.28 4.34
N GLN A 329 -5.32 11.16 3.58
CA GLN A 329 -5.25 11.06 2.12
C GLN A 329 -5.42 12.46 1.55
N ILE A 330 -4.52 12.85 0.66
CA ILE A 330 -4.59 14.09 -0.11
C ILE A 330 -4.76 13.73 -1.57
N LEU A 331 -5.74 14.34 -2.22
CA LEU A 331 -6.08 14.15 -3.62
C LEU A 331 -6.06 15.47 -4.37
N ILE A 332 -5.29 15.54 -5.46
CA ILE A 332 -5.15 16.73 -6.30
C ILE A 332 -5.48 16.36 -7.74
N GLN A 333 -6.47 17.02 -8.33
CA GLN A 333 -6.81 16.86 -9.74
C GLN A 333 -5.82 17.65 -10.61
N LEU A 334 -5.10 16.96 -11.49
CA LEU A 334 -4.08 17.57 -12.34
C LEU A 334 -4.61 17.99 -13.72
N GLY A 335 -5.89 17.82 -13.98
CA GLY A 335 -6.50 18.03 -15.32
C GLY A 335 -6.26 19.44 -15.91
N ALA A 336 -6.15 20.48 -15.07
CA ALA A 336 -5.81 21.83 -15.52
C ALA A 336 -4.37 21.95 -16.07
N LEU A 337 -3.50 20.97 -15.77
CA LEU A 337 -2.13 20.87 -16.27
C LEU A 337 -2.00 19.91 -17.45
N LYS A 338 -3.12 19.56 -18.11
CA LYS A 338 -3.15 18.69 -19.29
C LYS A 338 -2.12 19.13 -20.34
N GLY A 339 -1.35 18.18 -20.81
CA GLY A 339 -0.29 18.39 -21.80
C GLY A 339 1.11 18.58 -21.19
N LYS A 340 1.23 18.75 -19.86
CA LYS A 340 2.52 18.64 -19.18
C LYS A 340 2.92 17.17 -19.02
N THR A 341 4.19 16.95 -18.73
CA THR A 341 4.73 15.61 -18.44
C THR A 341 5.43 15.66 -17.08
N ILE A 342 5.07 14.75 -16.18
CA ILE A 342 5.69 14.63 -14.85
C ILE A 342 7.05 13.95 -15.03
N GLU A 343 8.10 14.60 -14.53
CA GLU A 343 9.48 14.13 -14.58
C GLU A 343 9.96 13.57 -13.23
N GLU A 344 9.62 14.28 -12.15
CA GLU A 344 10.07 13.95 -10.80
C GLU A 344 8.91 13.96 -9.80
N ILE A 345 9.08 13.22 -8.72
CA ILE A 345 8.23 13.27 -7.52
C ILE A 345 9.12 13.62 -6.33
N ASP A 346 8.72 14.64 -5.59
CA ASP A 346 9.43 15.15 -4.42
C ASP A 346 8.56 15.03 -3.18
N ILE A 347 9.21 15.02 -2.00
CA ILE A 347 8.57 15.37 -0.73
C ILE A 347 9.12 16.71 -0.26
N GLY A 348 8.24 17.64 0.05
CA GLY A 348 8.58 19.00 0.45
C GLY A 348 8.13 19.36 1.85
N TYR A 349 8.90 20.24 2.47
CA TYR A 349 8.52 21.01 3.65
C TYR A 349 8.66 22.48 3.32
N ALA A 350 7.67 23.30 3.67
CA ALA A 350 7.77 24.76 3.63
C ALA A 350 6.87 25.38 4.71
N ASN A 351 7.40 26.36 5.44
CA ASN A 351 6.65 27.05 6.48
C ASN A 351 7.08 28.52 6.55
N SER A 352 6.11 29.41 6.47
CA SER A 352 6.30 30.87 6.56
C SER A 352 5.43 31.54 7.63
N ALA A 353 4.64 30.76 8.39
CA ALA A 353 3.67 31.26 9.37
C ALA A 353 3.91 30.68 10.77
N ASP A 354 3.46 31.42 11.79
CA ASP A 354 3.46 31.02 13.21
C ASP A 354 4.83 30.53 13.73
N LEU A 355 5.90 31.22 13.35
CA LEU A 355 7.28 30.80 13.55
C LEU A 355 7.75 31.04 14.99
N LYS A 356 8.42 30.07 15.58
CA LYS A 356 9.08 30.18 16.88
C LYS A 356 10.50 30.74 16.72
N ALA A 357 10.98 31.50 17.70
CA ALA A 357 12.32 32.12 17.66
C ALA A 357 13.46 31.10 17.46
N ASP A 358 13.30 29.89 18.03
CA ASP A 358 14.31 28.81 17.97
C ASP A 358 14.04 27.82 16.84
N GLY A 359 13.00 28.07 16.01
CA GLY A 359 12.55 27.10 15.01
C GLY A 359 11.84 25.90 15.62
N GLY A 360 11.85 24.79 14.92
CA GLY A 360 11.23 23.56 15.40
C GLY A 360 11.49 22.34 14.53
N ASP A 361 11.33 21.17 15.13
CA ASP A 361 11.45 19.90 14.44
C ASP A 361 10.13 19.51 13.79
N PHE A 362 10.20 18.93 12.60
CA PHE A 362 9.07 18.31 11.94
C PHE A 362 9.33 16.85 11.66
N LYS A 363 8.28 16.06 11.72
CA LYS A 363 8.33 14.63 11.49
C LYS A 363 7.05 14.12 10.85
N GLY A 364 7.17 13.16 9.96
CA GLY A 364 6.01 12.52 9.34
C GLY A 364 6.36 11.18 8.73
N THR A 365 5.34 10.49 8.26
CA THR A 365 5.52 9.32 7.38
C THR A 365 4.69 9.50 6.13
N LEU A 366 5.27 9.21 4.99
CA LEU A 366 4.56 9.09 3.73
C LEU A 366 4.33 7.60 3.48
N ASN A 367 3.05 7.20 3.39
CA ASN A 367 2.67 5.80 3.37
C ASN A 367 2.45 5.28 1.94
N SER A 368 2.02 6.16 1.04
CA SER A 368 1.86 5.82 -0.38
C SER A 368 1.81 7.07 -1.26
N ILE A 369 2.16 6.91 -2.53
CA ILE A 369 1.92 7.87 -3.61
C ILE A 369 1.32 7.11 -4.79
N ARG A 370 0.31 7.71 -5.43
CA ARG A 370 -0.28 7.18 -6.66
C ARG A 370 -0.58 8.32 -7.63
N ILE A 371 -0.21 8.12 -8.89
CA ILE A 371 -0.61 8.95 -10.02
C ILE A 371 -1.45 8.06 -10.92
N GLU A 372 -2.67 8.49 -11.23
CA GLU A 372 -3.61 7.67 -11.97
C GLU A 372 -4.51 8.51 -12.87
N ASN A 373 -4.97 7.90 -13.97
CA ASN A 373 -6.06 8.44 -14.76
C ASN A 373 -7.36 7.81 -14.27
N VAL A 374 -8.27 8.65 -13.82
CA VAL A 374 -9.60 8.23 -13.35
C VAL A 374 -10.64 9.12 -14.01
N ALA A 375 -11.59 8.52 -14.69
CA ALA A 375 -12.66 9.27 -15.33
C ALA A 375 -13.40 10.15 -14.31
N PRO A 376 -13.73 11.39 -14.63
CA PRO A 376 -14.43 12.29 -13.71
C PRO A 376 -15.73 11.65 -13.21
N LEU A 377 -15.97 11.78 -11.91
CA LEU A 377 -17.21 11.30 -11.31
C LEU A 377 -18.40 12.07 -11.89
N ASN A 378 -19.35 11.35 -12.47
CA ASN A 378 -20.57 11.96 -12.96
C ASN A 378 -21.67 11.92 -11.88
N TYR A 379 -21.62 12.89 -10.97
CA TYR A 379 -22.55 13.01 -9.84
C TYR A 379 -24.04 12.97 -10.23
N SER A 380 -24.38 13.29 -11.48
CA SER A 380 -25.76 13.21 -11.95
C SER A 380 -26.22 11.78 -12.27
N LYS A 381 -25.29 10.84 -12.42
CA LYS A 381 -25.56 9.43 -12.76
C LYS A 381 -25.27 8.46 -11.62
N GLU A 382 -24.54 8.89 -10.61
CA GLU A 382 -24.11 8.03 -9.50
C GLU A 382 -25.03 8.19 -8.29
N SER A 383 -25.15 7.14 -7.51
CA SER A 383 -25.88 7.20 -6.24
C SER A 383 -25.04 7.94 -5.19
N LEU A 384 -25.63 8.96 -4.55
CA LEU A 384 -24.93 9.73 -3.50
C LEU A 384 -24.44 8.86 -2.34
N VAL A 385 -25.05 7.70 -2.10
CA VAL A 385 -24.59 6.74 -1.08
C VAL A 385 -23.22 6.16 -1.40
N ASP A 386 -22.77 6.18 -2.64
CA ASP A 386 -21.45 5.70 -3.05
C ASP A 386 -20.30 6.57 -2.53
N TYR A 387 -20.59 7.82 -2.16
CA TYR A 387 -19.64 8.75 -1.55
C TYR A 387 -19.56 8.63 -0.03
N ALA A 388 -20.41 7.83 0.60
CA ALA A 388 -20.33 7.57 2.03
C ALA A 388 -19.16 6.61 2.33
N TYR A 389 -18.04 7.16 2.79
CA TYR A 389 -16.82 6.41 3.08
C TYR A 389 -16.87 5.80 4.49
N ILE A 390 -17.30 4.55 4.60
CA ILE A 390 -17.52 3.87 5.89
C ILE A 390 -16.24 3.48 6.63
N LEU A 391 -15.08 3.55 6.00
CA LEU A 391 -13.79 3.35 6.67
C LEU A 391 -13.30 4.59 7.43
N ARG A 392 -13.91 5.75 7.21
CA ARG A 392 -13.54 6.97 7.93
C ARG A 392 -13.75 6.82 9.44
N GLY A 393 -12.72 7.15 10.21
CA GLY A 393 -12.73 7.04 11.67
C GLY A 393 -12.55 5.63 12.21
N THR A 394 -12.20 4.64 11.38
CA THR A 394 -11.91 3.27 11.82
C THR A 394 -10.45 3.06 12.24
N ASN A 395 -9.60 4.08 12.11
CA ASN A 395 -8.23 4.04 12.59
C ASN A 395 -8.21 4.08 14.12
N ASN A 396 -7.63 3.06 14.74
CA ASN A 396 -7.51 2.94 16.20
C ASN A 396 -6.08 3.22 16.63
N PHE A 397 -5.65 4.45 16.48
CA PHE A 397 -4.29 4.85 16.82
C PHE A 397 -4.04 4.85 18.33
N GLY A 398 -3.15 3.99 18.78
CA GLY A 398 -2.29 4.16 19.94
C GLY A 398 -2.90 4.44 21.33
N GLY A 399 -3.98 3.88 21.75
CA GLY A 399 -4.36 3.84 23.16
C GLY A 399 -4.87 5.13 23.82
N ALA A 400 -4.65 6.31 23.28
CA ALA A 400 -5.24 7.53 23.79
C ALA A 400 -6.71 7.64 23.36
N PHE A 401 -7.59 7.83 24.33
CA PHE A 401 -9.03 7.84 24.13
C PHE A 401 -9.53 8.81 23.02
N PHE A 402 -8.96 9.98 22.96
CA PHE A 402 -9.31 11.01 21.99
C PHE A 402 -8.68 10.83 20.59
N SER A 403 -7.74 9.89 20.44
CA SER A 403 -7.14 9.57 19.13
C SER A 403 -7.80 8.40 18.42
N ARG A 404 -8.85 7.81 19.01
CA ARG A 404 -9.61 6.73 18.42
C ARG A 404 -10.73 7.31 17.57
N GLY A 405 -10.84 6.86 16.32
CA GLY A 405 -11.93 7.26 15.45
C GLY A 405 -13.31 6.82 15.92
N LEU A 406 -13.36 5.73 16.71
CA LEU A 406 -14.56 5.19 17.36
C LEU A 406 -15.71 4.85 16.40
N THR A 407 -15.37 4.48 15.17
CA THR A 407 -16.34 4.03 14.17
C THR A 407 -15.98 2.63 13.68
N GLY A 408 -16.97 1.92 13.17
CA GLY A 408 -16.78 0.63 12.52
C GLY A 408 -17.28 0.68 11.07
N PRO A 409 -16.67 -0.08 10.14
CA PRO A 409 -17.05 -0.09 8.73
C PRO A 409 -18.28 -0.97 8.51
N MET A 410 -19.40 -0.54 9.06
CA MET A 410 -20.65 -1.31 9.04
C MET A 410 -21.29 -1.32 7.66
N VAL A 411 -21.60 -2.51 7.17
CA VAL A 411 -22.43 -2.73 5.99
C VAL A 411 -23.84 -3.09 6.47
N ALA A 412 -24.81 -2.27 6.12
CA ALA A 412 -26.19 -2.45 6.55
C ALA A 412 -27.16 -1.82 5.55
N VAL A 413 -28.42 -2.22 5.58
CA VAL A 413 -29.49 -1.47 4.92
C VAL A 413 -30.05 -0.43 5.89
N PRO A 414 -30.61 0.70 5.40
CA PRO A 414 -31.27 1.67 6.25
C PRO A 414 -32.36 1.01 7.11
N HIS A 415 -32.31 1.24 8.42
CA HIS A 415 -33.24 0.65 9.40
C HIS A 415 -33.22 -0.89 9.46
N GLY A 416 -32.16 -1.53 8.99
CA GLY A 416 -31.97 -2.97 9.12
C GLY A 416 -31.72 -3.42 10.57
N PHE A 417 -31.90 -4.71 10.82
CA PHE A 417 -31.77 -5.31 12.16
C PHE A 417 -30.40 -5.93 12.40
N ASN A 418 -29.48 -5.83 11.45
CA ASN A 418 -28.15 -6.37 11.58
C ASN A 418 -27.12 -5.52 10.82
N PHE A 419 -25.89 -5.52 11.34
CA PHE A 419 -24.75 -4.79 10.82
C PHE A 419 -23.60 -5.76 10.64
N TRP A 420 -22.95 -5.74 9.50
CA TRP A 420 -21.83 -6.63 9.21
C TRP A 420 -20.56 -5.84 8.97
N ALA A 421 -19.46 -6.31 9.56
CA ALA A 421 -18.18 -5.63 9.42
C ALA A 421 -17.02 -6.63 9.41
N PRO A 422 -15.89 -6.29 8.77
CA PRO A 422 -14.63 -6.96 9.03
C PRO A 422 -14.19 -6.74 10.49
N GLU A 423 -13.43 -7.68 11.03
CA GLU A 423 -12.85 -7.62 12.37
C GLU A 423 -11.34 -7.74 12.30
N SER A 424 -10.63 -6.85 12.98
CA SER A 424 -9.21 -6.97 13.31
C SER A 424 -9.03 -7.18 14.82
N ASP A 425 -7.83 -7.57 15.26
CA ASP A 425 -7.56 -7.93 16.66
C ASP A 425 -6.92 -6.76 17.41
N THR A 426 -7.62 -5.66 17.54
CA THR A 426 -7.09 -4.39 18.04
C THR A 426 -7.85 -3.84 19.26
N GLY A 427 -8.05 -4.67 20.27
CA GLY A 427 -8.65 -4.24 21.53
C GLY A 427 -10.15 -3.98 21.44
N ASN A 428 -10.63 -2.84 21.99
CA ASN A 428 -12.06 -2.55 22.12
C ASN A 428 -12.75 -2.12 20.81
N THR A 429 -12.01 -1.95 19.72
CA THR A 429 -12.58 -1.60 18.41
C THR A 429 -12.73 -2.87 17.57
N MET A 430 -13.83 -2.97 16.86
CA MET A 430 -14.09 -4.13 16.00
C MET A 430 -13.08 -4.20 14.85
N PHE A 431 -12.73 -3.07 14.28
CA PHE A 431 -11.85 -2.96 13.14
C PHE A 431 -10.88 -1.79 13.29
N ASP A 432 -9.65 -2.00 12.87
CA ASP A 432 -8.63 -0.98 12.77
C ASP A 432 -8.08 -0.95 11.34
N TYR A 433 -8.24 0.19 10.69
CA TYR A 433 -7.77 0.41 9.34
C TYR A 433 -6.27 0.14 9.16
N ASN A 434 -5.46 0.49 10.15
CA ASN A 434 -4.00 0.31 10.11
C ASN A 434 -3.52 -1.09 10.51
N ALA A 435 -4.42 -1.99 10.91
CA ALA A 435 -4.00 -3.34 11.29
C ALA A 435 -3.42 -4.16 10.13
N GLY A 436 -3.83 -3.87 8.88
CA GLY A 436 -3.36 -4.58 7.69
C GLY A 436 -3.82 -6.04 7.59
N PHE A 437 -4.69 -6.48 8.49
CA PHE A 437 -5.25 -7.84 8.47
C PHE A 437 -6.72 -7.87 8.92
N ILE A 438 -7.42 -8.90 8.49
CA ILE A 438 -8.77 -9.25 8.92
C ILE A 438 -8.72 -10.62 9.59
N LYS A 439 -9.38 -10.75 10.74
CA LYS A 439 -9.51 -11.98 11.53
C LYS A 439 -10.82 -12.72 11.24
N GLY A 440 -11.79 -12.01 10.71
CA GLY A 440 -13.09 -12.52 10.33
C GLY A 440 -14.07 -11.41 9.98
N PHE A 441 -15.27 -11.83 9.63
CA PHE A 441 -16.42 -10.96 9.37
C PHE A 441 -17.46 -11.25 10.44
N ARG A 442 -17.91 -10.20 11.10
CA ARG A 442 -18.78 -10.30 12.27
C ARG A 442 -20.12 -9.63 12.01
N CYS A 443 -21.19 -10.25 12.49
CA CYS A 443 -22.50 -9.66 12.58
C CYS A 443 -22.66 -8.98 13.94
N SER A 444 -23.20 -7.77 13.95
CA SER A 444 -23.64 -7.07 15.15
C SER A 444 -25.07 -6.60 14.96
N HIS A 445 -25.84 -6.55 16.01
CA HIS A 445 -27.15 -5.90 16.04
C HIS A 445 -27.17 -4.66 16.94
N GLU A 446 -26.04 -4.40 17.62
CA GLU A 446 -25.83 -3.20 18.43
C GLU A 446 -24.34 -2.82 18.38
N PRO A 447 -23.85 -2.31 17.23
CA PRO A 447 -22.45 -1.95 17.07
C PRO A 447 -22.12 -0.75 17.96
N SER A 448 -21.50 -1.00 19.10
CA SER A 448 -21.08 0.03 20.04
C SER A 448 -19.68 -0.23 20.54
N ILE A 449 -18.80 0.75 20.33
CA ILE A 449 -17.42 0.69 20.77
C ILE A 449 -17.31 0.95 22.30
N TRP A 450 -18.25 1.67 22.85
CA TRP A 450 -18.25 2.09 24.25
C TRP A 450 -18.72 1.02 25.23
N VAL A 451 -19.74 0.29 24.86
CA VAL A 451 -20.38 -0.71 25.73
C VAL A 451 -20.10 -2.14 25.27
N GLY A 452 -19.22 -2.29 24.31
CA GLY A 452 -18.90 -3.56 23.67
C GLY A 452 -19.87 -3.85 22.50
N ASP A 453 -19.33 -4.54 21.51
CA ASP A 453 -20.12 -4.99 20.37
C ASP A 453 -20.85 -6.28 20.75
N ARG A 454 -22.15 -6.26 20.75
CA ARG A 454 -23.00 -7.44 20.96
C ARG A 454 -23.07 -8.27 19.70
N SER A 455 -21.89 -8.70 19.24
CA SER A 455 -21.72 -9.50 18.04
C SER A 455 -22.23 -10.91 18.24
N VAL A 456 -22.75 -11.49 17.17
CA VAL A 456 -23.27 -12.84 17.18
C VAL A 456 -22.21 -13.83 16.75
N TRP A 457 -21.89 -13.82 15.49
CA TRP A 457 -21.07 -14.83 14.85
C TRP A 457 -19.93 -14.18 14.10
N ARG A 458 -18.85 -14.92 14.02
CA ARG A 458 -17.75 -14.57 13.15
C ARG A 458 -17.52 -15.72 12.16
N PHE A 459 -17.36 -15.39 10.89
CA PHE A 459 -16.87 -16.34 9.89
C PHE A 459 -15.60 -15.81 9.24
N MET A 460 -14.74 -16.74 8.81
CA MET A 460 -13.50 -16.41 8.10
C MET A 460 -13.25 -17.48 7.03
N PRO A 461 -13.24 -17.11 5.73
CA PRO A 461 -12.82 -18.03 4.68
C PRO A 461 -11.30 -18.20 4.68
N GLY A 462 -10.83 -19.37 4.24
CA GLY A 462 -9.40 -19.63 4.15
C GLY A 462 -9.05 -20.77 3.22
N VAL A 463 -7.76 -20.89 2.95
CA VAL A 463 -7.14 -21.95 2.12
C VAL A 463 -5.94 -22.60 2.81
N ASN A 464 -5.44 -22.00 3.90
CA ASN A 464 -4.29 -22.47 4.64
C ASN A 464 -4.63 -22.57 6.14
N THR A 465 -4.73 -23.81 6.64
CA THR A 465 -5.14 -24.09 8.04
C THR A 465 -4.02 -23.93 9.07
N SER A 466 -2.77 -23.82 8.64
CA SER A 466 -1.60 -23.72 9.52
C SER A 466 -1.31 -22.31 10.01
N ALA A 467 -2.00 -21.31 9.47
CA ALA A 467 -1.75 -19.91 9.78
C ALA A 467 -2.55 -19.44 11.01
N ASN A 468 -2.09 -18.34 11.62
CA ASN A 468 -2.57 -17.78 12.89
C ASN A 468 -3.96 -17.10 12.85
N GLY A 469 -4.73 -17.28 11.80
CA GLY A 469 -6.08 -16.73 11.65
C GLY A 469 -6.14 -15.24 11.30
N ARG A 470 -5.00 -14.58 11.04
CA ARG A 470 -4.92 -13.18 10.58
C ARG A 470 -4.68 -13.16 9.08
N ALA A 471 -5.70 -12.82 8.30
CA ALA A 471 -5.58 -12.73 6.85
C ALA A 471 -5.13 -11.34 6.42
N ILE A 472 -3.98 -11.28 5.79
CA ILE A 472 -3.33 -10.03 5.35
C ILE A 472 -3.99 -9.58 4.05
N TYR A 473 -4.21 -8.29 3.94
CA TYR A 473 -4.73 -7.63 2.74
C TYR A 473 -4.05 -6.29 2.53
N ASP A 474 -4.10 -5.80 1.33
CA ASP A 474 -3.69 -4.44 0.98
C ASP A 474 -4.93 -3.54 0.94
N GLN A 475 -4.83 -2.34 1.50
CA GLN A 475 -5.95 -1.41 1.65
C GLN A 475 -6.59 -1.03 0.30
N GLU A 476 -5.81 -0.98 -0.77
CA GLU A 476 -6.31 -0.75 -2.12
C GLU A 476 -7.22 -1.86 -2.64
N ASN A 477 -7.10 -3.05 -2.09
CA ASN A 477 -7.91 -4.21 -2.45
C ASN A 477 -9.21 -4.30 -1.65
N VAL A 478 -9.64 -3.18 -1.03
CA VAL A 478 -10.87 -3.06 -0.27
C VAL A 478 -11.84 -2.12 -0.99
N THR A 479 -13.09 -2.57 -1.14
CA THR A 479 -14.21 -1.70 -1.48
C THR A 479 -15.14 -1.63 -0.27
N ALA A 480 -15.39 -0.43 0.23
CA ALA A 480 -16.19 -0.22 1.42
C ALA A 480 -17.28 0.83 1.16
N LYS A 481 -18.51 0.36 1.01
CA LYS A 481 -19.73 1.15 0.79
C LYS A 481 -20.74 0.79 1.89
N PRO A 482 -21.68 1.67 2.25
CA PRO A 482 -22.69 1.35 3.27
C PRO A 482 -23.46 0.05 3.01
N TYR A 483 -23.64 -0.31 1.75
CA TYR A 483 -24.41 -1.46 1.29
C TYR A 483 -23.57 -2.61 0.74
N TYR A 484 -22.24 -2.45 0.66
CA TYR A 484 -21.35 -3.43 0.07
C TYR A 484 -19.94 -3.31 0.64
N PHE A 485 -19.36 -4.44 1.01
CA PHE A 485 -17.95 -4.53 1.37
C PHE A 485 -17.29 -5.64 0.57
N SER A 486 -16.10 -5.43 0.09
CA SER A 486 -15.27 -6.50 -0.47
C SER A 486 -13.81 -6.32 -0.10
N VAL A 487 -13.11 -7.45 0.01
CA VAL A 487 -11.66 -7.51 0.19
C VAL A 487 -11.08 -8.63 -0.65
N GLN A 488 -9.96 -8.34 -1.32
CA GLN A 488 -9.09 -9.34 -1.94
C GLN A 488 -7.91 -9.55 -1.00
N PHE A 489 -7.77 -10.75 -0.44
CA PHE A 489 -6.65 -11.07 0.44
C PHE A 489 -5.36 -11.27 -0.36
N SER A 490 -4.23 -10.78 0.18
CA SER A 490 -2.92 -10.83 -0.47
C SER A 490 -2.46 -12.29 -0.66
N GLN A 491 -1.82 -12.58 -1.78
CA GLN A 491 -1.27 -13.90 -2.07
C GLN A 491 0.02 -14.10 -1.30
N SER A 492 0.04 -15.06 -0.36
CA SER A 492 1.21 -15.47 0.39
C SER A 492 0.99 -16.85 1.00
N ALA A 493 2.03 -17.67 1.04
CA ALA A 493 1.98 -19.00 1.66
C ALA A 493 1.66 -18.94 3.17
N SER A 494 2.01 -17.85 3.85
CA SER A 494 1.70 -17.63 5.27
C SER A 494 0.32 -17.02 5.52
N ASN A 495 -0.37 -16.55 4.48
CA ASN A 495 -1.68 -15.93 4.61
C ASN A 495 -2.78 -17.01 4.68
N PRO A 496 -3.58 -17.09 5.76
CA PRO A 496 -4.64 -18.10 5.88
C PRO A 496 -5.69 -18.01 4.77
N ALA A 497 -5.95 -16.82 4.23
CA ALA A 497 -6.90 -16.59 3.16
C ALA A 497 -6.21 -16.19 1.84
N SER A 498 -5.01 -16.71 1.58
CA SER A 498 -4.22 -16.37 0.38
C SER A 498 -5.05 -16.40 -0.90
N GLY A 499 -5.15 -15.25 -1.58
CA GLY A 499 -5.86 -15.09 -2.85
C GLY A 499 -7.39 -15.22 -2.79
N VAL A 500 -7.98 -15.33 -1.61
CA VAL A 500 -9.44 -15.38 -1.44
C VAL A 500 -10.04 -13.98 -1.59
N ARG A 501 -11.13 -13.85 -2.33
CA ARG A 501 -11.98 -12.66 -2.36
C ARG A 501 -13.24 -12.91 -1.55
N THR A 502 -13.57 -11.98 -0.67
CA THR A 502 -14.80 -12.02 0.14
C THR A 502 -15.62 -10.77 -0.08
N GLU A 503 -16.90 -10.94 -0.34
CA GLU A 503 -17.86 -9.86 -0.63
C GLU A 503 -19.08 -10.00 0.26
N LEU A 504 -19.55 -8.90 0.82
CA LEU A 504 -20.68 -8.79 1.72
C LEU A 504 -21.71 -7.83 1.15
N SER A 505 -22.98 -8.23 1.14
CA SER A 505 -24.11 -7.35 0.82
C SER A 505 -25.26 -7.60 1.82
N PRO A 506 -25.71 -6.57 2.57
CA PRO A 506 -26.66 -6.75 3.64
C PRO A 506 -28.10 -6.88 3.12
N THR A 507 -28.94 -7.47 3.96
CA THR A 507 -30.40 -7.42 3.87
C THR A 507 -30.96 -6.94 5.21
N ASP A 508 -32.28 -6.76 5.32
CA ASP A 508 -32.92 -6.30 6.57
C ASP A 508 -32.56 -7.18 7.78
N HIS A 509 -32.49 -8.50 7.60
CA HIS A 509 -32.31 -9.49 8.68
C HIS A 509 -31.14 -10.44 8.44
N GLY A 510 -30.31 -10.19 7.46
CA GLY A 510 -29.22 -11.08 7.12
C GLY A 510 -28.21 -10.45 6.17
N MET A 511 -27.43 -11.31 5.54
CA MET A 511 -26.42 -10.90 4.58
C MET A 511 -26.25 -11.97 3.51
N ILE A 512 -25.96 -11.54 2.30
CA ILE A 512 -25.44 -12.39 1.24
C ILE A 512 -23.92 -12.23 1.22
N THR A 513 -23.22 -13.34 1.34
CA THR A 513 -21.77 -13.39 1.22
C THR A 513 -21.38 -14.19 -0.01
N ARG A 514 -20.50 -13.61 -0.84
CA ARG A 514 -19.83 -14.34 -1.91
C ARG A 514 -18.36 -14.50 -1.55
N ILE A 515 -17.90 -15.76 -1.59
CA ILE A 515 -16.49 -16.12 -1.35
C ILE A 515 -15.96 -16.74 -2.62
N THR A 516 -14.97 -16.13 -3.21
CA THR A 516 -14.26 -16.64 -4.39
C THR A 516 -12.90 -17.12 -3.96
N TYR A 517 -12.67 -18.42 -4.12
CA TYR A 517 -11.40 -19.06 -3.84
C TYR A 517 -10.51 -19.05 -5.09
N PRO A 518 -9.18 -18.96 -4.96
CA PRO A 518 -8.29 -19.11 -6.09
C PRO A 518 -8.42 -20.52 -6.71
N GLU A 519 -8.22 -20.65 -8.00
CA GLU A 519 -8.41 -21.90 -8.75
C GLU A 519 -7.53 -23.06 -8.22
N ASN A 520 -6.35 -22.74 -7.73
CA ASN A 520 -5.38 -23.69 -7.18
C ASN A 520 -5.60 -24.03 -5.70
N ALA A 521 -6.68 -23.54 -5.07
CA ALA A 521 -6.95 -23.81 -3.66
C ALA A 521 -7.19 -25.31 -3.41
N GLN A 522 -6.33 -25.94 -2.61
CA GLN A 522 -6.37 -27.36 -2.32
C GLN A 522 -7.45 -27.71 -1.28
N THR A 523 -7.57 -26.90 -0.24
CA THR A 523 -8.45 -27.12 0.90
C THR A 523 -9.21 -25.86 1.30
N PRO A 524 -10.14 -25.38 0.44
CA PRO A 524 -10.94 -24.21 0.79
C PRO A 524 -11.87 -24.53 1.96
N TYR A 525 -11.92 -23.61 2.94
CA TYR A 525 -12.76 -23.77 4.13
C TYR A 525 -13.40 -22.45 4.55
N ILE A 526 -14.40 -22.54 5.41
CA ILE A 526 -14.95 -21.41 6.17
C ILE A 526 -14.86 -21.78 7.65
N ASN A 527 -14.14 -20.99 8.42
CA ASN A 527 -14.13 -21.11 9.87
C ASN A 527 -15.29 -20.28 10.45
N ILE A 528 -16.14 -20.91 11.25
CA ILE A 528 -17.23 -20.26 11.99
C ILE A 528 -16.85 -20.30 13.46
N SER A 529 -16.77 -19.16 14.10
CA SER A 529 -16.38 -19.03 15.50
C SER A 529 -17.34 -18.10 16.27
N ASP A 530 -17.11 -17.98 17.57
CA ASP A 530 -17.94 -17.21 18.50
C ASP A 530 -19.40 -17.67 18.50
N VAL A 531 -19.61 -18.97 18.36
CA VAL A 531 -20.92 -19.63 18.34
C VAL A 531 -20.93 -20.80 19.32
N SER A 532 -22.02 -20.97 20.03
CA SER A 532 -22.33 -22.14 20.87
C SER A 532 -23.30 -23.05 20.11
N ASP A 533 -23.23 -24.36 20.38
CA ASP A 533 -24.15 -25.35 19.83
C ASP A 533 -24.33 -25.26 18.30
N LEU A 534 -23.21 -25.18 17.58
CA LEU A 534 -23.22 -25.15 16.11
C LEU A 534 -23.70 -26.49 15.55
N ARG A 535 -24.77 -26.48 14.77
CA ARG A 535 -25.38 -27.66 14.15
C ARG A 535 -25.37 -27.52 12.63
N PHE A 536 -25.02 -28.59 11.96
CA PHE A 536 -25.10 -28.70 10.51
C PHE A 536 -26.28 -29.53 10.06
N ASP A 537 -27.15 -28.95 9.26
CA ASP A 537 -28.23 -29.68 8.58
C ASP A 537 -27.82 -30.01 7.15
N LYS A 538 -27.56 -31.27 6.90
CA LYS A 538 -27.13 -31.78 5.59
C LYS A 538 -28.23 -31.65 4.52
N ALA A 539 -29.48 -31.73 4.89
CA ALA A 539 -30.59 -31.70 3.94
C ALA A 539 -30.80 -30.29 3.37
N THR A 540 -30.64 -29.29 4.21
CA THR A 540 -30.77 -27.86 3.84
C THR A 540 -29.43 -27.18 3.55
N GLN A 541 -28.30 -27.91 3.69
CA GLN A 541 -26.94 -27.37 3.56
C GLN A 541 -26.76 -26.12 4.41
N SER A 542 -27.17 -26.14 5.66
CA SER A 542 -27.16 -24.98 6.54
C SER A 542 -26.48 -25.28 7.88
N PHE A 543 -25.84 -24.25 8.42
CA PHE A 543 -25.39 -24.20 9.81
C PHE A 543 -26.34 -23.35 10.62
N SER A 544 -26.64 -23.77 11.84
CA SER A 544 -27.40 -23.00 12.82
C SER A 544 -26.74 -23.08 14.19
N GLY A 545 -26.91 -22.09 15.00
CA GLY A 545 -26.37 -22.03 16.34
C GLY A 545 -26.73 -20.74 17.03
N TYR A 546 -26.23 -20.54 18.23
CA TYR A 546 -26.43 -19.32 19.01
C TYR A 546 -25.16 -18.95 19.77
N LYS A 547 -25.10 -17.72 20.24
CA LYS A 547 -24.09 -17.25 21.18
C LYS A 547 -24.80 -16.85 22.48
N ASN A 548 -24.29 -17.35 23.62
CA ASN A 548 -24.65 -16.84 24.92
C ASN A 548 -23.78 -15.61 25.19
N GLU A 549 -24.40 -14.47 25.45
CA GLU A 549 -23.69 -13.29 25.91
C GLU A 549 -23.48 -13.37 27.43
N ASP A 550 -22.27 -13.03 27.88
CA ASP A 550 -21.88 -13.16 29.27
C ASP A 550 -22.66 -12.28 30.23
N SER A 551 -22.81 -12.75 31.39
CA SER A 551 -23.73 -12.65 32.49
C SER A 551 -23.97 -11.29 33.17
N ASN A 552 -23.46 -10.17 32.70
CA ASN A 552 -23.70 -8.88 33.36
C ASN A 552 -24.68 -7.96 32.64
N GLN A 553 -25.21 -8.37 31.51
CA GLN A 553 -26.28 -7.68 30.80
C GLN A 553 -27.29 -8.72 30.33
N MET A 554 -28.56 -8.48 30.61
CA MET A 554 -29.70 -9.36 30.33
C MET A 554 -29.47 -10.44 29.28
N LEU A 555 -29.61 -11.70 29.67
CA LEU A 555 -29.49 -12.91 28.84
C LEU A 555 -30.16 -12.72 27.48
N ARG A 556 -29.40 -12.41 26.47
CA ARG A 556 -29.86 -12.38 25.08
C ARG A 556 -29.16 -13.51 24.35
N GLN A 557 -29.94 -14.40 23.76
CA GLN A 557 -29.45 -15.41 22.84
C GLN A 557 -29.59 -14.87 21.42
N SER A 558 -28.49 -14.80 20.72
CA SER A 558 -28.49 -14.42 19.31
C SER A 558 -28.44 -15.67 18.45
N TYR A 559 -29.43 -15.85 17.61
CA TYR A 559 -29.57 -17.00 16.71
C TYR A 559 -29.14 -16.63 15.30
N GLY A 560 -28.42 -17.54 14.63
CA GLY A 560 -28.03 -17.35 13.25
C GLY A 560 -28.17 -18.64 12.43
N ARG A 561 -28.34 -18.49 11.13
CA ARG A 561 -28.38 -19.58 10.17
C ARG A 561 -27.60 -19.19 8.92
N PHE A 562 -26.64 -20.04 8.55
CA PHE A 562 -25.94 -19.94 7.27
C PHE A 562 -26.52 -20.95 6.28
N LEU A 563 -26.82 -20.49 5.08
CA LEU A 563 -27.17 -21.33 3.95
C LEU A 563 -25.99 -21.38 2.99
N LEU A 564 -25.49 -22.58 2.71
CA LEU A 564 -24.42 -22.78 1.75
C LEU A 564 -25.02 -23.04 0.36
N ASN A 565 -24.81 -22.14 -0.56
CA ASN A 565 -25.14 -22.37 -1.97
C ASN A 565 -23.81 -22.52 -2.74
N ARG A 566 -23.55 -23.73 -3.23
CA ARG A 566 -22.42 -23.96 -4.14
C ARG A 566 -22.81 -23.45 -5.52
N GLY A 567 -22.40 -22.24 -5.85
CA GLY A 567 -22.52 -21.74 -7.22
C GLY A 567 -21.90 -22.72 -8.20
N LYS A 568 -22.52 -22.92 -9.35
CA LYS A 568 -21.88 -23.65 -10.45
C LYS A 568 -20.63 -22.86 -10.84
N ARG A 569 -19.50 -23.55 -11.04
CA ARG A 569 -18.34 -22.96 -11.72
C ARG A 569 -18.82 -22.45 -13.08
N VAL A 570 -18.66 -21.14 -13.31
CA VAL A 570 -18.81 -20.52 -14.62
C VAL A 570 -17.48 -20.67 -15.35
#